data_10f1febddbf9f1b99623d5e0e9241023
#
_entry.id   10f1febddbf9f1b99623d5e0e9241023
#
_cell.length_a   1.000
_cell.length_b   1.000
_cell.length_c   1.000
_cell.angle_alpha   90.00
_cell.angle_beta   90.00
_cell.angle_gamma   90.00
#
_symmetry.space_group_name_H-M   'P 1'
#
loop_
_entity.id
_entity.type
_entity.pdbx_description
1 polymer ?
#
loop_
_entity_poly.entity_id
_entity_poly.type
_entity_poly.pdbx_seq_one_letter_code
_entity_poly.pdbx_strand_id
1 'polypeptide(L)'
;TPRHYYSALDIADDPDVVLERLVALNQLPMWLIAILAVITGWVISYTPRRYALLIEDLSGYRLGNQANGCSEDDTKRVLTAMAKFHGQFWDSKELPGMTWIAPVAATSKIIQMMYLQNVGKFISANKDTLSERQIQLTQWFKDNGEALTEIQGQESPTLLHGDFRLDNICFDDVK
;
A
#
# COMPACT_ATOMS: atom_id res chain seq x y z
N THR A 1 6.16 12.50 13.28
CA THR A 1 4.98 12.67 12.40
C THR A 1 4.71 14.17 12.26
N PRO A 2 4.48 14.71 11.07
CA PRO A 2 4.10 16.11 10.88
C PRO A 2 2.82 16.46 11.64
N ARG A 3 2.73 17.71 12.13
CA ARG A 3 1.49 18.17 12.74
C ARG A 3 0.41 18.31 11.67
N HIS A 4 -0.75 17.72 11.94
CA HIS A 4 -1.94 17.88 11.12
C HIS A 4 -2.73 19.10 11.60
N TYR A 5 -3.13 20.00 10.69
CA TYR A 5 -3.91 21.20 10.99
C TYR A 5 -5.35 21.09 10.48
N TYR A 6 -5.54 20.55 9.28
CA TYR A 6 -6.86 20.44 8.66
C TYR A 6 -6.89 19.35 7.61
N SER A 7 -8.00 18.67 7.49
CA SER A 7 -8.30 17.78 6.37
C SER A 7 -9.77 17.86 6.00
N ALA A 8 -10.05 17.81 4.70
CA ALA A 8 -11.39 17.68 4.15
C ALA A 8 -11.36 16.73 2.97
N LEU A 9 -12.37 15.90 2.87
CA LEU A 9 -12.57 14.95 1.78
C LEU A 9 -14.03 15.07 1.32
N ASP A 10 -14.23 15.27 0.02
CA ASP A 10 -15.56 15.49 -0.59
C ASP A 10 -16.39 14.20 -0.71
N ILE A 11 -15.80 13.04 -0.47
CA ILE A 11 -16.46 11.75 -0.53
C ILE A 11 -16.38 11.12 0.86
N ALA A 12 -17.50 11.15 1.53
CA ALA A 12 -17.72 10.39 2.74
C ALA A 12 -18.50 9.10 2.39
N ASP A 13 -17.84 8.15 1.70
CA ASP A 13 -18.31 6.78 1.86
C ASP A 13 -17.97 6.38 3.30
N ASP A 14 -18.95 5.87 4.01
CA ASP A 14 -18.76 5.30 5.35
C ASP A 14 -17.66 4.22 5.26
N PRO A 15 -16.58 4.30 6.06
CA PRO A 15 -15.49 3.33 6.02
C PRO A 15 -15.97 1.88 6.18
N ASP A 16 -17.01 1.65 6.98
CA ASP A 16 -17.58 0.31 7.17
C ASP A 16 -18.20 -0.21 5.87
N VAL A 17 -18.91 0.64 5.13
CA VAL A 17 -19.49 0.30 3.82
C VAL A 17 -18.38 0.01 2.78
N VAL A 18 -17.28 0.77 2.82
CA VAL A 18 -16.13 0.53 1.94
C VAL A 18 -15.50 -0.82 2.24
N LEU A 19 -15.30 -1.14 3.52
CA LEU A 19 -14.72 -2.42 3.95
C LEU A 19 -15.62 -3.60 3.55
N GLU A 20 -16.94 -3.50 3.79
CA GLU A 20 -17.89 -4.53 3.36
C GLU A 20 -17.85 -4.77 1.86
N ARG A 21 -17.77 -3.72 1.05
CA ARG A 21 -17.64 -3.82 -0.41
C ARG A 21 -16.33 -4.50 -0.82
N LEU A 22 -15.20 -4.18 -0.17
CA LEU A 22 -13.92 -4.82 -0.44
C LEU A 22 -13.93 -6.31 -0.10
N VAL A 23 -14.50 -6.67 1.03
CA VAL A 23 -14.68 -8.08 1.44
C VAL A 23 -15.59 -8.82 0.45
N ALA A 24 -16.69 -8.20 0.03
CA ALA A 24 -17.60 -8.78 -0.98
C ALA A 24 -16.90 -8.97 -2.33
N LEU A 25 -16.07 -8.03 -2.76
CA LEU A 25 -15.27 -8.17 -3.99
C LEU A 25 -14.34 -9.39 -3.94
N ASN A 26 -13.75 -9.71 -2.80
CA ASN A 26 -12.89 -10.88 -2.64
C ASN A 26 -13.64 -12.22 -2.82
N GLN A 27 -14.96 -12.24 -2.73
CA GLN A 27 -15.75 -13.45 -2.99
C GLN A 27 -16.06 -13.65 -4.47
N LEU A 28 -15.83 -12.63 -5.30
CA LEU A 28 -16.13 -12.69 -6.72
C LEU A 28 -15.01 -13.41 -7.51
N PRO A 29 -15.34 -14.02 -8.64
CA PRO A 29 -14.33 -14.58 -9.53
C PRO A 29 -13.50 -13.44 -10.18
N MET A 30 -12.23 -13.71 -10.43
CA MET A 30 -11.25 -12.73 -10.91
C MET A 30 -11.68 -11.99 -12.19
N TRP A 31 -12.33 -12.67 -13.14
CA TRP A 31 -12.81 -12.04 -14.37
C TRP A 31 -13.88 -10.96 -14.12
N LEU A 32 -14.73 -11.17 -13.10
CA LEU A 32 -15.76 -10.19 -12.74
C LEU A 32 -15.14 -8.99 -12.02
N ILE A 33 -14.16 -9.22 -11.15
CA ILE A 33 -13.38 -8.16 -10.49
C ILE A 33 -12.70 -7.30 -11.56
N ALA A 34 -12.11 -7.90 -12.59
CA ALA A 34 -11.47 -7.18 -13.69
C ALA A 34 -12.44 -6.28 -14.44
N ILE A 35 -13.66 -6.75 -14.74
CA ILE A 35 -14.71 -5.93 -15.39
C ILE A 35 -15.13 -4.78 -14.49
N LEU A 36 -15.40 -5.05 -13.21
CA LEU A 36 -15.78 -4.03 -12.24
C LEU A 36 -14.68 -2.97 -12.07
N ALA A 37 -13.41 -3.38 -12.04
CA ALA A 37 -12.30 -2.45 -11.96
C ALA A 37 -12.23 -1.49 -13.16
N VAL A 38 -12.49 -1.97 -14.37
CA VAL A 38 -12.56 -1.12 -15.57
C VAL A 38 -13.71 -0.13 -15.47
N ILE A 39 -14.91 -0.60 -15.10
CA ILE A 39 -16.09 0.26 -14.95
C ILE A 39 -15.86 1.31 -13.87
N THR A 40 -15.35 0.90 -12.71
CA THR A 40 -15.05 1.80 -11.60
C THR A 40 -13.97 2.81 -11.98
N GLY A 41 -12.91 2.38 -12.66
CA GLY A 41 -11.87 3.28 -13.18
C GLY A 41 -12.46 4.34 -14.14
N TRP A 42 -13.36 3.94 -15.00
CA TRP A 42 -14.05 4.86 -15.90
C TRP A 42 -14.95 5.85 -15.13
N VAL A 43 -15.76 5.38 -14.20
CA VAL A 43 -16.61 6.24 -13.35
C VAL A 43 -15.76 7.22 -12.55
N ILE A 44 -14.67 6.76 -11.91
CA ILE A 44 -13.77 7.60 -11.12
C ILE A 44 -13.14 8.70 -12.00
N SER A 45 -12.76 8.40 -13.23
CA SER A 45 -12.14 9.39 -14.12
C SER A 45 -13.06 10.55 -14.49
N TYR A 46 -14.38 10.36 -14.41
CA TYR A 46 -15.39 11.40 -14.67
C TYR A 46 -15.97 12.04 -13.39
N THR A 47 -15.61 11.51 -12.22
CA THR A 47 -16.10 12.06 -10.94
C THR A 47 -15.01 12.90 -10.31
N PRO A 48 -15.11 14.24 -10.34
CA PRO A 48 -14.11 15.09 -9.69
C PRO A 48 -14.13 14.83 -8.19
N ARG A 49 -12.99 14.54 -7.62
CA ARG A 49 -12.80 14.38 -6.18
C ARG A 49 -12.08 15.59 -5.64
N ARG A 50 -12.61 16.18 -4.59
CA ARG A 50 -11.98 17.31 -3.90
C ARG A 50 -11.47 16.84 -2.56
N TYR A 51 -10.25 17.14 -2.27
CA TYR A 51 -9.66 16.92 -0.96
C TYR A 51 -8.72 18.07 -0.63
N ALA A 52 -8.57 18.33 0.65
CA ALA A 52 -7.59 19.28 1.18
C ALA A 52 -6.93 18.67 2.40
N LEU A 53 -5.61 18.74 2.45
CA LEU A 53 -4.81 18.33 3.59
C LEU A 53 -3.84 19.45 3.92
N LEU A 54 -3.93 20.00 5.13
CA LEU A 54 -3.01 21.00 5.65
C LEU A 54 -2.21 20.39 6.79
N ILE A 55 -0.92 20.30 6.58
CA ILE A 55 0.03 19.74 7.55
C ILE A 55 1.14 20.75 7.82
N GLU A 56 1.98 20.45 8.79
CA GLU A 56 3.20 21.20 9.10
C GLU A 56 4.08 21.36 7.86
N ASP A 57 4.72 22.53 7.74
CA ASP A 57 5.70 22.79 6.68
C ASP A 57 6.93 21.88 6.87
N LEU A 58 7.17 21.03 5.87
CA LEU A 58 8.27 20.08 5.86
C LEU A 58 9.52 20.57 5.13
N SER A 59 9.55 21.83 4.69
CA SER A 59 10.68 22.40 3.94
C SER A 59 12.00 22.42 4.73
N GLY A 60 11.92 22.40 6.07
CA GLY A 60 13.08 22.29 6.96
C GLY A 60 13.67 20.89 7.12
N TYR A 61 13.02 19.86 6.56
CA TYR A 61 13.47 18.48 6.65
C TYR A 61 14.15 18.03 5.35
N ARG A 62 15.13 17.13 5.46
CA ARG A 62 15.71 16.48 4.29
C ARG A 62 14.78 15.36 3.81
N LEU A 63 14.30 15.47 2.59
CA LEU A 63 13.52 14.41 1.95
C LEU A 63 14.42 13.26 1.50
N GLY A 64 13.96 12.03 1.70
CA GLY A 64 14.58 10.87 1.09
C GLY A 64 14.42 10.89 -0.43
N ASN A 65 15.25 10.13 -1.13
CA ASN A 65 15.18 9.97 -2.58
C ASN A 65 15.39 8.50 -2.94
N GLN A 66 14.35 7.88 -3.47
CA GLN A 66 14.35 6.45 -3.78
C GLN A 66 15.39 6.07 -4.84
N ALA A 67 15.63 6.93 -5.82
CA ALA A 67 16.58 6.65 -6.92
C ALA A 67 18.04 6.71 -6.45
N ASN A 68 18.34 7.56 -5.46
CA ASN A 68 19.69 7.74 -4.92
C ASN A 68 20.01 6.77 -3.76
N GLY A 69 18.97 6.14 -3.19
CA GLY A 69 19.11 5.33 -1.99
C GLY A 69 19.35 6.19 -0.74
N CYS A 70 19.84 5.57 0.32
CA CYS A 70 20.18 6.25 1.57
C CYS A 70 21.43 5.64 2.24
N SER A 71 22.00 6.36 3.18
CA SER A 71 23.14 5.90 3.97
C SER A 71 22.74 4.76 4.92
N GLU A 72 23.74 4.03 5.44
CA GLU A 72 23.53 3.00 6.46
C GLU A 72 22.90 3.60 7.73
N ASP A 73 23.31 4.79 8.13
CA ASP A 73 22.78 5.46 9.32
C ASP A 73 21.32 5.89 9.10
N ASP A 74 20.96 6.43 7.94
CA ASP A 74 19.58 6.72 7.60
C ASP A 74 18.74 5.44 7.57
N THR A 75 19.28 4.35 7.01
CA THR A 75 18.61 3.04 7.02
C THR A 75 18.32 2.58 8.45
N LYS A 76 19.27 2.67 9.37
CA LYS A 76 19.08 2.33 10.78
C LYS A 76 17.99 3.19 11.45
N ARG A 77 18.02 4.51 11.20
CA ARG A 77 17.01 5.45 11.73
C ARG A 77 15.61 5.06 11.25
N VAL A 78 15.46 4.81 9.95
CA VAL A 78 14.19 4.45 9.31
C VAL A 78 13.66 3.11 9.83
N LEU A 79 14.49 2.07 9.86
CA LEU A 79 14.10 0.75 10.38
C LEU A 79 13.75 0.80 11.87
N THR A 80 14.48 1.59 12.66
CA THR A 80 14.18 1.79 14.09
C THR A 80 12.82 2.48 14.28
N ALA A 81 12.52 3.50 13.48
CA ALA A 81 11.22 4.19 13.52
C ALA A 81 10.07 3.26 13.13
N MET A 82 10.27 2.45 12.08
CA MET A 82 9.29 1.47 11.62
C MET A 82 9.06 0.36 12.65
N ALA A 83 10.13 -0.16 13.26
CA ALA A 83 10.01 -1.18 14.28
C ALA A 83 9.23 -0.67 15.51
N LYS A 84 9.45 0.59 15.93
CA LYS A 84 8.68 1.22 17.02
C LYS A 84 7.20 1.38 16.62
N PHE A 85 6.93 1.80 15.39
CA PHE A 85 5.56 1.97 14.88
C PHE A 85 4.83 0.63 14.83
N HIS A 86 5.43 -0.41 14.25
CA HIS A 86 4.84 -1.75 14.21
C HIS A 86 4.67 -2.33 15.62
N GLY A 87 5.66 -2.17 16.50
CA GLY A 87 5.60 -2.65 17.89
C GLY A 87 4.50 -2.00 18.72
N GLN A 88 4.17 -0.74 18.44
CA GLN A 88 3.08 -0.04 19.12
C GLN A 88 1.70 -0.65 18.83
N PHE A 89 1.51 -1.13 17.60
CA PHE A 89 0.23 -1.68 17.13
C PHE A 89 0.23 -3.22 17.04
N TRP A 90 1.31 -3.88 17.45
CA TRP A 90 1.42 -5.34 17.37
C TRP A 90 0.35 -6.01 18.24
N ASP A 91 -0.50 -6.81 17.62
CA ASP A 91 -1.66 -7.47 18.27
C ASP A 91 -2.56 -6.49 19.06
N SER A 92 -2.58 -5.22 18.67
CA SER A 92 -3.36 -4.21 19.39
C SER A 92 -4.86 -4.46 19.26
N LYS A 93 -5.55 -4.38 20.40
CA LYS A 93 -7.01 -4.47 20.48
C LYS A 93 -7.73 -3.28 19.83
N GLU A 94 -7.02 -2.22 19.49
CA GLU A 94 -7.55 -1.05 18.81
C GLU A 94 -7.71 -1.28 17.30
N LEU A 95 -6.92 -2.19 16.69
CA LEU A 95 -6.93 -2.43 15.25
C LEU A 95 -8.32 -2.77 14.68
N PRO A 96 -9.15 -3.63 15.30
CA PRO A 96 -10.48 -3.91 14.79
C PRO A 96 -11.42 -2.69 14.77
N GLY A 97 -11.18 -1.69 15.62
CA GLY A 97 -11.92 -0.43 15.64
C GLY A 97 -11.46 0.60 14.59
N MET A 98 -10.36 0.34 13.89
CA MET A 98 -9.83 1.23 12.83
C MET A 98 -10.44 0.87 11.47
N THR A 99 -11.78 0.93 11.36
CA THR A 99 -12.53 0.50 10.16
C THR A 99 -12.21 1.30 8.89
N TRP A 100 -11.61 2.48 9.06
CA TRP A 100 -11.09 3.30 7.96
C TRP A 100 -9.80 2.76 7.31
N ILE A 101 -9.20 1.69 7.87
CA ILE A 101 -8.04 0.99 7.32
C ILE A 101 -8.48 -0.41 6.89
N ALA A 102 -8.41 -0.69 5.58
CA ALA A 102 -8.73 -2.01 5.07
C ALA A 102 -7.62 -3.01 5.45
N PRO A 103 -7.94 -4.19 6.01
CA PRO A 103 -6.98 -5.27 6.18
C PRO A 103 -6.35 -5.66 4.83
N VAL A 104 -5.08 -6.04 4.82
CA VAL A 104 -4.38 -6.49 3.60
C VAL A 104 -5.13 -7.62 2.90
N ALA A 105 -5.67 -8.56 3.67
CA ALA A 105 -6.47 -9.66 3.15
C ALA A 105 -7.73 -9.19 2.37
N ALA A 106 -8.33 -8.06 2.73
CA ALA A 106 -9.51 -7.52 2.03
C ALA A 106 -9.18 -6.96 0.63
N THR A 107 -7.91 -6.66 0.37
CA THR A 107 -7.45 -6.11 -0.92
C THR A 107 -6.64 -7.12 -1.76
N SER A 108 -6.45 -8.34 -1.27
CA SER A 108 -5.57 -9.35 -1.87
C SER A 108 -5.87 -9.64 -3.33
N LYS A 109 -7.14 -9.87 -3.69
CA LYS A 109 -7.52 -10.15 -5.07
C LYS A 109 -7.35 -8.96 -6.01
N ILE A 110 -7.56 -7.75 -5.52
CA ILE A 110 -7.34 -6.53 -6.31
C ILE A 110 -5.84 -6.40 -6.62
N ILE A 111 -4.99 -6.59 -5.62
CA ILE A 111 -3.52 -6.55 -5.78
C ILE A 111 -3.06 -7.65 -6.75
N GLN A 112 -3.56 -8.87 -6.58
CA GLN A 112 -3.26 -9.98 -7.48
C GLN A 112 -3.69 -9.70 -8.92
N MET A 113 -4.88 -9.14 -9.12
CA MET A 113 -5.37 -8.73 -10.44
C MET A 113 -4.45 -7.68 -11.08
N MET A 114 -4.06 -6.64 -10.32
CA MET A 114 -3.14 -5.61 -10.81
C MET A 114 -1.78 -6.20 -11.19
N TYR A 115 -1.28 -7.15 -10.41
CA TYR A 115 -0.06 -7.88 -10.71
C TYR A 115 -0.17 -8.65 -12.03
N LEU A 116 -1.22 -9.46 -12.18
CA LEU A 116 -1.46 -10.28 -13.37
C LEU A 116 -1.59 -9.44 -14.66
N GLN A 117 -2.20 -8.26 -14.59
CA GLN A 117 -2.33 -7.34 -15.71
C GLN A 117 -1.00 -6.71 -16.15
N ASN A 118 -0.05 -6.57 -15.24
CA ASN A 118 1.17 -5.81 -15.48
C ASN A 118 2.43 -6.68 -15.60
N VAL A 119 2.45 -7.87 -15.01
CA VAL A 119 3.65 -8.72 -14.94
C VAL A 119 4.24 -9.05 -16.31
N GLY A 120 3.41 -9.37 -17.29
CA GLY A 120 3.87 -9.69 -18.65
C GLY A 120 4.53 -8.48 -19.34
N LYS A 121 3.94 -7.30 -19.18
CA LYS A 121 4.49 -6.04 -19.70
C LYS A 121 5.83 -5.71 -19.02
N PHE A 122 5.89 -5.89 -17.70
CA PHE A 122 7.11 -5.67 -16.92
C PHE A 122 8.24 -6.57 -17.39
N ILE A 123 8.02 -7.87 -17.53
CA ILE A 123 9.04 -8.82 -18.02
C ILE A 123 9.48 -8.42 -19.43
N SER A 124 8.55 -8.10 -20.34
CA SER A 124 8.87 -7.73 -21.70
C SER A 124 9.70 -6.46 -21.82
N ALA A 125 9.38 -5.46 -20.98
CA ALA A 125 10.09 -4.18 -20.97
C ALA A 125 11.48 -4.26 -20.35
N ASN A 126 11.73 -5.26 -19.49
CA ASN A 126 13.00 -5.39 -18.74
C ASN A 126 13.76 -6.68 -19.04
N LYS A 127 13.45 -7.36 -20.16
CA LYS A 127 14.02 -8.68 -20.51
C LYS A 127 15.53 -8.72 -20.54
N ASP A 128 16.18 -7.60 -20.92
CA ASP A 128 17.63 -7.52 -21.07
C ASP A 128 18.35 -7.21 -19.74
N THR A 129 17.60 -6.85 -18.69
CA THR A 129 18.12 -6.52 -17.35
C THR A 129 17.76 -7.54 -16.29
N LEU A 130 16.68 -8.32 -16.52
CA LEU A 130 16.23 -9.34 -15.59
C LEU A 130 17.03 -10.62 -15.76
N SER A 131 17.55 -11.17 -14.67
CA SER A 131 18.11 -12.50 -14.63
C SER A 131 17.02 -13.57 -14.76
N GLU A 132 17.39 -14.78 -15.21
CA GLU A 132 16.47 -15.95 -15.25
C GLU A 132 15.80 -16.19 -13.89
N ARG A 133 16.54 -16.05 -12.80
CA ARG A 133 16.03 -16.23 -11.45
C ARG A 133 14.94 -15.22 -11.12
N GLN A 134 15.10 -13.96 -11.50
CA GLN A 134 14.08 -12.93 -11.32
C GLN A 134 12.83 -13.21 -12.13
N ILE A 135 12.97 -13.66 -13.37
CA ILE A 135 11.84 -14.05 -14.23
C ILE A 135 11.09 -15.24 -13.62
N GLN A 136 11.81 -16.29 -13.19
CA GLN A 136 11.22 -17.45 -12.52
C GLN A 136 10.45 -17.05 -11.25
N LEU A 137 11.03 -16.18 -10.41
CA LEU A 137 10.38 -15.68 -9.21
C LEU A 137 9.12 -14.89 -9.55
N THR A 138 9.17 -14.06 -10.57
CA THR A 138 8.02 -13.29 -11.05
C THR A 138 6.89 -14.22 -11.53
N GLN A 139 7.22 -15.30 -12.25
CA GLN A 139 6.23 -16.32 -12.64
C GLN A 139 5.67 -17.05 -11.43
N TRP A 140 6.51 -17.42 -10.48
CA TRP A 140 6.09 -18.08 -9.25
C TRP A 140 5.07 -17.23 -8.46
N PHE A 141 5.29 -15.92 -8.34
CA PHE A 141 4.32 -15.00 -7.72
C PHE A 141 2.99 -14.93 -8.46
N LYS A 142 2.97 -15.11 -9.77
CA LYS A 142 1.75 -15.19 -10.56
C LYS A 142 0.84 -16.32 -10.10
N ASP A 143 1.45 -17.47 -9.78
CA ASP A 143 0.73 -18.69 -9.44
C ASP A 143 0.44 -18.81 -7.92
N ASN A 144 1.20 -18.10 -7.09
CA ASN A 144 1.18 -18.26 -5.63
C ASN A 144 0.82 -16.98 -4.85
N GLY A 145 0.55 -15.86 -5.50
CA GLY A 145 0.33 -14.57 -4.84
C GLY A 145 -0.87 -14.56 -3.89
N GLU A 146 -1.96 -15.23 -4.24
CA GLU A 146 -3.16 -15.34 -3.39
C GLU A 146 -2.84 -16.14 -2.11
N ALA A 147 -2.19 -17.29 -2.25
CA ALA A 147 -1.80 -18.12 -1.10
C ALA A 147 -0.83 -17.40 -0.15
N LEU A 148 0.09 -16.59 -0.70
CA LEU A 148 0.98 -15.76 0.14
C LEU A 148 0.20 -14.74 0.95
N THR A 149 -0.79 -14.09 0.36
CA THR A 149 -1.60 -13.10 1.08
C THR A 149 -2.44 -13.76 2.16
N GLU A 150 -2.95 -14.97 1.93
CA GLU A 150 -3.65 -15.75 2.94
C GLU A 150 -2.74 -16.10 4.13
N ILE A 151 -1.51 -16.54 3.86
CA ILE A 151 -0.51 -16.81 4.90
C ILE A 151 -0.21 -15.54 5.71
N GLN A 152 0.02 -14.42 5.04
CA GLN A 152 0.25 -13.14 5.72
C GLN A 152 -0.94 -12.71 6.58
N GLY A 153 -2.16 -13.01 6.17
CA GLY A 153 -3.37 -12.71 6.95
C GLY A 153 -3.55 -13.55 8.21
N GLN A 154 -2.77 -14.64 8.38
CA GLN A 154 -2.78 -15.49 9.57
C GLN A 154 -1.78 -15.06 10.65
N GLU A 155 -0.85 -14.17 10.30
CA GLU A 155 0.14 -13.65 11.23
C GLU A 155 -0.44 -12.60 12.17
N SER A 156 0.28 -12.33 13.26
CA SER A 156 -0.08 -11.28 14.22
C SER A 156 -0.25 -9.93 13.53
N PRO A 157 -1.44 -9.29 13.64
CA PRO A 157 -1.68 -8.05 12.93
C PRO A 157 -0.93 -6.88 13.54
N THR A 158 -0.53 -5.95 12.68
CA THR A 158 -0.04 -4.63 13.07
C THR A 158 -0.48 -3.59 12.05
N LEU A 159 -0.40 -2.31 12.43
CA LEU A 159 -0.65 -1.22 11.49
C LEU A 159 0.52 -1.08 10.52
N LEU A 160 0.24 -1.07 9.23
CA LEU A 160 1.23 -0.89 8.18
C LEU A 160 1.17 0.54 7.60
N HIS A 161 2.31 1.10 7.24
CA HIS A 161 2.37 2.37 6.50
C HIS A 161 1.80 2.22 5.07
N GLY A 162 1.97 1.05 4.46
CA GLY A 162 1.43 0.72 3.13
C GLY A 162 2.26 1.21 1.93
N ASP A 163 2.97 2.34 2.05
CA ASP A 163 3.86 2.86 1.00
C ASP A 163 5.17 3.41 1.61
N PHE A 164 5.88 2.53 2.32
CA PHE A 164 7.11 2.87 3.04
C PHE A 164 8.33 2.85 2.13
N ARG A 165 8.57 3.96 1.45
CA ARG A 165 9.69 4.19 0.55
C ARG A 165 10.36 5.54 0.84
N LEU A 166 11.59 5.73 0.39
CA LEU A 166 12.40 6.91 0.74
C LEU A 166 11.75 8.24 0.33
N ASP A 167 11.04 8.29 -0.79
CA ASP A 167 10.34 9.53 -1.21
C ASP A 167 9.24 9.96 -0.23
N ASN A 168 8.77 9.05 0.65
CA ASN A 168 7.76 9.30 1.67
C ASN A 168 8.38 9.50 3.07
N ILE A 169 9.70 9.67 3.16
CA ILE A 169 10.42 9.80 4.42
C ILE A 169 11.10 11.18 4.50
N CYS A 170 10.86 11.85 5.62
CA CYS A 170 11.51 13.10 5.97
C CYS A 170 12.47 12.87 7.12
N PHE A 171 13.73 13.29 6.96
CA PHE A 171 14.76 13.19 7.97
C PHE A 171 14.91 14.51 8.71
N ASP A 172 14.80 14.45 10.04
CA ASP A 172 15.15 15.55 10.92
C ASP A 172 16.65 15.42 11.24
N ASP A 173 17.48 16.21 10.57
CA ASP A 173 18.94 16.14 10.73
C ASP A 173 19.44 17.05 11.86
N VAL A 174 18.53 17.74 12.57
CA VAL A 174 18.84 18.64 13.69
C VAL A 174 18.73 17.92 15.05
N LYS A 175 18.07 16.75 15.09
CA LYS A 175 17.84 15.96 16.32
C LYS A 175 18.59 14.68 16.34
#